data_b8ca40488eceee001e1ad0be47f24693
#
_entry.id   b8ca40488eceee001e1ad0be47f24693
#
_cell.length_a   1.000
_cell.length_b   1.000
_cell.length_c   1.000
_cell.angle_alpha   90.00
_cell.angle_beta   90.00
_cell.angle_gamma   90.00
#
_symmetry.space_group_name_H-M   'P 1'
#
loop_
_entity.id
_entity.type
_entity.pdbx_description
1 polymer ?
#
loop_
_entity_poly.entity_id
_entity_poly.type
_entity_poly.pdbx_seq_one_letter_code
_entity_poly.pdbx_strand_id
1 'polypeptide(L)'
;MTPLHILKEKFGYSSFRLEQEKIIQSVLQKKDTFVLMPTGGGKSLCYQIPALLFDGLAVVISPLIALMKDQVDALRMNGIAAAFLNSTQGYTEQEEILKKITAGELKLLYLAPENNFIRQLSFFTISLIAIDEAHCISHWGHDFRPEYLTLAHLKKKFPKVPVIALTATADKLTRKDIVEKLELNSPATFVSSFNRPIFATRWT
;
A
#
# COMPACT_ATOMS: atom_id res chain seq x y z
N MET A 1 -20.53 -6.20 -1.35
CA MET A 1 -19.66 -6.27 -2.55
C MET A 1 -18.47 -7.15 -2.21
N THR A 2 -18.04 -8.06 -3.11
CA THR A 2 -16.91 -8.97 -2.86
C THR A 2 -15.62 -8.46 -3.49
N PRO A 3 -14.42 -8.86 -2.97
CA PRO A 3 -13.14 -8.49 -3.59
C PRO A 3 -13.07 -8.85 -5.08
N LEU A 4 -13.55 -10.02 -5.46
CA LEU A 4 -13.55 -10.48 -6.86
C LEU A 4 -14.47 -9.63 -7.76
N HIS A 5 -15.59 -9.15 -7.21
CA HIS A 5 -16.49 -8.25 -7.94
C HIS A 5 -15.78 -6.91 -8.25
N ILE A 6 -15.10 -6.31 -7.25
CA ILE A 6 -14.31 -5.09 -7.45
C ILE A 6 -13.18 -5.32 -8.47
N LEU A 7 -12.48 -6.45 -8.37
CA LEU A 7 -11.40 -6.79 -9.29
C LEU A 7 -11.91 -6.78 -10.75
N LYS A 8 -13.09 -7.35 -10.99
CA LYS A 8 -13.70 -7.41 -12.33
C LYS A 8 -14.23 -6.07 -12.79
N GLU A 9 -14.99 -5.40 -11.95
CA GLU A 9 -15.69 -4.17 -12.29
C GLU A 9 -14.75 -2.98 -12.45
N LYS A 10 -13.81 -2.81 -11.50
CA LYS A 10 -12.93 -1.63 -11.44
C LYS A 10 -11.59 -1.82 -12.15
N PHE A 11 -11.08 -3.03 -12.17
CA PHE A 11 -9.74 -3.30 -12.70
C PHE A 11 -9.72 -4.17 -13.96
N GLY A 12 -10.86 -4.73 -14.38
CA GLY A 12 -10.99 -5.50 -15.61
C GLY A 12 -10.35 -6.90 -15.58
N TYR A 13 -9.93 -7.40 -14.41
CA TYR A 13 -9.33 -8.72 -14.27
C TYR A 13 -10.37 -9.77 -13.87
N SER A 14 -10.32 -10.95 -14.49
CA SER A 14 -11.27 -12.02 -14.22
C SER A 14 -10.95 -12.86 -12.97
N SER A 15 -9.69 -12.88 -12.53
CA SER A 15 -9.22 -13.68 -11.40
C SER A 15 -8.00 -13.03 -10.72
N PHE A 16 -7.80 -13.33 -9.45
CA PHE A 16 -6.60 -12.98 -8.71
C PHE A 16 -5.39 -13.77 -9.20
N ARG A 17 -4.19 -13.17 -9.04
CA ARG A 17 -2.90 -13.80 -9.36
C ARG A 17 -2.11 -14.04 -8.09
N LEU A 18 -1.24 -15.03 -8.10
CA LEU A 18 -0.38 -15.35 -6.96
C LEU A 18 -1.19 -15.46 -5.65
N GLU A 19 -0.70 -14.81 -4.59
CA GLU A 19 -1.32 -14.81 -3.26
C GLU A 19 -2.28 -13.61 -3.04
N GLN A 20 -2.63 -12.85 -4.09
CA GLN A 20 -3.44 -11.61 -3.96
C GLN A 20 -4.72 -11.82 -3.16
N GLU A 21 -5.48 -12.89 -3.43
CA GLU A 21 -6.74 -13.15 -2.74
C GLU A 21 -6.54 -13.34 -1.24
N LYS A 22 -5.54 -14.14 -0.85
CA LYS A 22 -5.23 -14.40 0.56
C LYS A 22 -4.73 -13.14 1.27
N ILE A 23 -3.91 -12.32 0.58
CA ILE A 23 -3.43 -11.05 1.09
C ILE A 23 -4.60 -10.11 1.35
N ILE A 24 -5.48 -9.95 0.36
CA ILE A 24 -6.68 -9.11 0.47
C ILE A 24 -7.57 -9.57 1.64
N GLN A 25 -7.80 -10.88 1.78
CA GLN A 25 -8.58 -11.43 2.90
C GLN A 25 -7.92 -11.14 4.26
N SER A 26 -6.60 -11.22 4.36
CA SER A 26 -5.85 -10.87 5.58
C SER A 26 -6.09 -9.41 5.97
N VAL A 27 -5.99 -8.49 5.01
CA VAL A 27 -6.23 -7.06 5.24
C VAL A 27 -7.68 -6.79 5.63
N LEU A 28 -8.65 -7.45 4.97
CA LEU A 28 -10.08 -7.31 5.29
C LEU A 28 -10.43 -7.83 6.70
N GLN A 29 -9.66 -8.80 7.20
CA GLN A 29 -9.74 -9.26 8.60
C GLN A 29 -9.06 -8.30 9.59
N LYS A 30 -8.62 -7.12 9.12
CA LYS A 30 -7.90 -6.09 9.89
C LYS A 30 -6.59 -6.58 10.53
N LYS A 31 -5.94 -7.56 9.90
CA LYS A 31 -4.61 -8.03 10.30
C LYS A 31 -3.53 -7.18 9.66
N ASP A 32 -2.50 -6.86 10.43
CA ASP A 32 -1.28 -6.33 9.84
C ASP A 32 -0.70 -7.37 8.87
N THR A 33 -0.18 -6.92 7.74
CA THR A 33 0.21 -7.83 6.67
C THR A 33 1.53 -7.39 6.06
N PHE A 34 2.48 -8.33 5.94
CA PHE A 34 3.73 -8.13 5.21
C PHE A 34 3.70 -8.89 3.89
N VAL A 35 4.04 -8.22 2.79
CA VAL A 35 3.99 -8.79 1.43
C VAL A 35 5.32 -8.60 0.74
N LEU A 36 5.97 -9.70 0.40
CA LEU A 36 7.08 -9.76 -0.54
C LEU A 36 6.57 -10.37 -1.84
N MET A 37 6.37 -9.53 -2.85
CA MET A 37 5.84 -9.93 -4.15
C MET A 37 6.59 -9.19 -5.26
N PRO A 38 6.98 -9.88 -6.35
CA PRO A 38 7.77 -9.29 -7.41
C PRO A 38 7.12 -8.08 -8.08
N THR A 39 7.94 -7.25 -8.73
CA THR A 39 7.46 -6.18 -9.61
C THR A 39 6.59 -6.79 -10.72
N GLY A 40 5.48 -6.13 -11.05
CA GLY A 40 4.49 -6.67 -12.00
C GLY A 40 3.57 -7.76 -11.41
N GLY A 41 3.76 -8.19 -10.16
CA GLY A 41 2.89 -9.15 -9.47
C GLY A 41 1.53 -8.60 -9.05
N GLY A 42 1.28 -7.30 -9.25
CA GLY A 42 0.03 -6.64 -8.88
C GLY A 42 -0.09 -6.34 -7.39
N LYS A 43 1.01 -5.94 -6.74
CA LYS A 43 1.05 -5.52 -5.32
C LYS A 43 0.00 -4.48 -4.98
N SER A 44 -0.20 -3.48 -5.87
CA SER A 44 -1.13 -2.38 -5.64
C SER A 44 -2.56 -2.85 -5.39
N LEU A 45 -3.03 -3.89 -6.08
CA LEU A 45 -4.36 -4.45 -5.90
C LEU A 45 -4.58 -4.99 -4.47
N CYS A 46 -3.50 -5.42 -3.79
CA CYS A 46 -3.58 -5.97 -2.45
C CYS A 46 -4.02 -4.94 -1.39
N TYR A 47 -3.84 -3.65 -1.65
CA TYR A 47 -4.36 -2.57 -0.80
C TYR A 47 -5.49 -1.77 -1.46
N GLN A 48 -5.50 -1.64 -2.78
CA GLN A 48 -6.53 -0.86 -3.49
C GLN A 48 -7.91 -1.51 -3.35
N ILE A 49 -8.01 -2.83 -3.46
CA ILE A 49 -9.29 -3.54 -3.31
C ILE A 49 -9.84 -3.45 -1.89
N PRO A 50 -9.06 -3.73 -0.82
CA PRO A 50 -9.53 -3.49 0.55
C PRO A 50 -9.93 -2.04 0.82
N ALA A 51 -9.19 -1.06 0.28
CA ALA A 51 -9.51 0.36 0.41
C ALA A 51 -10.91 0.70 -0.11
N LEU A 52 -11.34 0.05 -1.19
CA LEU A 52 -12.68 0.24 -1.77
C LEU A 52 -13.79 -0.44 -0.95
N LEU A 53 -13.46 -1.45 -0.16
CA LEU A 53 -14.39 -2.19 0.67
C LEU A 53 -14.53 -1.63 2.08
N PHE A 54 -13.52 -0.92 2.57
CA PHE A 54 -13.58 -0.28 3.86
C PHE A 54 -14.30 1.09 3.82
N ASP A 55 -14.94 1.43 4.92
CA ASP A 55 -15.42 2.79 5.15
C ASP A 55 -14.28 3.66 5.68
N GLY A 56 -14.07 4.83 5.07
CA GLY A 56 -13.01 5.77 5.41
C GLY A 56 -11.92 5.85 4.36
N LEU A 57 -10.84 6.56 4.71
CA LEU A 57 -9.71 6.88 3.85
C LEU A 57 -8.61 5.83 3.98
N ALA A 58 -8.16 5.26 2.87
CA ALA A 58 -6.94 4.49 2.81
C ALA A 58 -5.75 5.42 2.50
N VAL A 59 -4.70 5.35 3.33
CA VAL A 59 -3.47 6.12 3.14
C VAL A 59 -2.40 5.21 2.58
N VAL A 60 -1.78 5.64 1.48
CA VAL A 60 -0.68 4.92 0.83
C VAL A 60 0.59 5.75 0.92
N ILE A 61 1.59 5.24 1.61
CA ILE A 61 2.91 5.87 1.70
C ILE A 61 3.79 5.28 0.59
N SER A 62 4.32 6.13 -0.28
CA SER A 62 5.20 5.73 -1.39
C SER A 62 6.37 6.70 -1.53
N PRO A 63 7.59 6.22 -1.82
CA PRO A 63 8.78 7.08 -1.89
C PRO A 63 8.95 7.79 -3.24
N LEU A 64 8.15 7.43 -4.25
CA LEU A 64 8.34 7.85 -5.64
C LEU A 64 7.16 8.68 -6.12
N ILE A 65 7.34 10.01 -6.18
CA ILE A 65 6.31 10.97 -6.60
C ILE A 65 5.73 10.65 -7.98
N ALA A 66 6.59 10.31 -8.96
CA ALA A 66 6.14 9.94 -10.30
C ALA A 66 5.22 8.72 -10.27
N LEU A 67 5.58 7.69 -9.50
CA LEU A 67 4.77 6.48 -9.37
C LEU A 67 3.43 6.76 -8.67
N MET A 68 3.41 7.65 -7.67
CA MET A 68 2.16 8.06 -7.01
C MET A 68 1.20 8.69 -8.01
N LYS A 69 1.70 9.58 -8.88
CA LYS A 69 0.89 10.23 -9.91
C LYS A 69 0.30 9.19 -10.87
N ASP A 70 1.13 8.30 -11.40
CA ASP A 70 0.67 7.25 -12.33
C ASP A 70 -0.40 6.34 -11.69
N GLN A 71 -0.21 5.96 -10.42
CA GLN A 71 -1.18 5.16 -9.66
C GLN A 71 -2.51 5.91 -9.47
N VAL A 72 -2.45 7.19 -9.12
CA VAL A 72 -3.66 8.01 -8.92
C VAL A 72 -4.38 8.23 -10.24
N ASP A 73 -3.68 8.50 -11.32
CA ASP A 73 -4.27 8.70 -12.65
C ASP A 73 -4.96 7.42 -13.12
N ALA A 74 -4.32 6.25 -12.96
CA ALA A 74 -4.93 4.95 -13.28
C ALA A 74 -6.19 4.66 -12.43
N LEU A 75 -6.17 5.00 -11.14
CA LEU A 75 -7.34 4.84 -10.26
C LEU A 75 -8.49 5.73 -10.69
N ARG A 76 -8.21 6.99 -11.03
CA ARG A 76 -9.22 7.95 -11.52
C ARG A 76 -9.84 7.49 -12.84
N MET A 77 -9.05 6.96 -13.76
CA MET A 77 -9.54 6.37 -15.01
C MET A 77 -10.51 5.20 -14.77
N ASN A 78 -10.30 4.46 -13.67
CA ASN A 78 -11.20 3.38 -13.25
C ASN A 78 -12.40 3.87 -12.40
N GLY A 79 -12.63 5.19 -12.34
CA GLY A 79 -13.72 5.79 -11.57
C GLY A 79 -13.53 5.68 -10.05
N ILE A 80 -12.28 5.60 -9.57
CA ILE A 80 -11.94 5.52 -8.16
C ILE A 80 -11.44 6.90 -7.69
N ALA A 81 -12.05 7.44 -6.64
CA ALA A 81 -11.66 8.72 -6.07
C ALA A 81 -10.33 8.58 -5.32
N ALA A 82 -9.24 9.01 -5.96
CA ALA A 82 -7.88 8.99 -5.44
C ALA A 82 -7.19 10.33 -5.65
N ALA A 83 -6.28 10.67 -4.73
CA ALA A 83 -5.42 11.83 -4.83
C ALA A 83 -4.01 11.52 -4.29
N PHE A 84 -3.06 12.39 -4.59
CA PHE A 84 -1.75 12.39 -3.95
C PHE A 84 -1.43 13.77 -3.41
N LEU A 85 -0.66 13.83 -2.32
CA LEU A 85 -0.11 15.06 -1.77
C LEU A 85 1.42 14.96 -1.72
N ASN A 86 2.07 15.94 -2.30
CA ASN A 86 3.52 16.09 -2.26
C ASN A 86 3.93 17.57 -2.11
N SER A 87 5.21 17.81 -1.91
CA SER A 87 5.77 19.17 -1.71
C SER A 87 5.78 20.04 -2.97
N THR A 88 5.53 19.47 -4.16
CA THR A 88 5.57 20.21 -5.43
C THR A 88 4.22 20.82 -5.81
N GLN A 89 3.14 20.43 -5.13
CA GLN A 89 1.79 20.94 -5.38
C GLN A 89 1.58 22.32 -4.77
N GLY A 90 0.85 23.17 -5.49
CA GLY A 90 0.46 24.50 -5.02
C GLY A 90 -0.55 24.43 -3.87
N TYR A 91 -0.61 25.52 -3.09
CA TYR A 91 -1.52 25.61 -1.93
C TYR A 91 -3.00 25.34 -2.29
N THR A 92 -3.48 25.89 -3.40
CA THR A 92 -4.88 25.73 -3.87
C THR A 92 -5.21 24.27 -4.15
N GLU A 93 -4.29 23.54 -4.80
CA GLU A 93 -4.50 22.12 -5.11
C GLU A 93 -4.54 21.26 -3.83
N GLN A 94 -3.65 21.54 -2.88
CA GLN A 94 -3.66 20.86 -1.58
C GLN A 94 -4.96 21.13 -0.82
N GLU A 95 -5.45 22.38 -0.82
CA GLU A 95 -6.71 22.76 -0.16
C GLU A 95 -7.92 22.03 -0.77
N GLU A 96 -7.98 21.90 -2.09
CA GLU A 96 -9.04 21.13 -2.76
C GLU A 96 -9.04 19.63 -2.35
N ILE A 97 -7.84 19.04 -2.24
CA ILE A 97 -7.70 17.66 -1.78
C ILE A 97 -8.20 17.53 -0.34
N LEU A 98 -7.83 18.47 0.53
CA LEU A 98 -8.29 18.49 1.93
C LEU A 98 -9.82 18.59 2.03
N LYS A 99 -10.45 19.44 1.22
CA LYS A 99 -11.91 19.54 1.15
C LYS A 99 -12.55 18.20 0.78
N LYS A 100 -12.02 17.50 -0.22
CA LYS A 100 -12.50 16.16 -0.62
C LYS A 100 -12.32 15.11 0.47
N ILE A 101 -11.20 15.14 1.20
CA ILE A 101 -10.97 14.22 2.34
C ILE A 101 -12.02 14.50 3.43
N THR A 102 -12.21 15.77 3.80
CA THR A 102 -13.16 16.17 4.85
C THR A 102 -14.60 15.83 4.48
N ALA A 103 -14.96 15.95 3.19
CA ALA A 103 -16.27 15.57 2.67
C ALA A 103 -16.47 14.04 2.58
N GLY A 104 -15.43 13.23 2.83
CA GLY A 104 -15.49 11.78 2.70
C GLY A 104 -15.58 11.28 1.24
N GLU A 105 -15.24 12.14 0.29
CA GLU A 105 -15.32 11.85 -1.14
C GLU A 105 -14.10 11.07 -1.66
N LEU A 106 -13.02 11.02 -0.87
CA LEU A 106 -11.77 10.37 -1.28
C LEU A 106 -11.63 8.97 -0.67
N LYS A 107 -11.28 7.98 -1.48
CA LYS A 107 -11.05 6.60 -1.06
C LYS A 107 -9.57 6.29 -0.80
N LEU A 108 -8.67 6.82 -1.64
CA LEU A 108 -7.22 6.61 -1.48
C LEU A 108 -6.47 7.94 -1.52
N LEU A 109 -5.57 8.13 -0.58
CA LEU A 109 -4.63 9.25 -0.53
C LEU A 109 -3.20 8.72 -0.54
N TYR A 110 -2.44 9.10 -1.55
CA TYR A 110 -1.01 8.81 -1.65
C TYR A 110 -0.20 9.94 -1.06
N LEU A 111 0.78 9.61 -0.21
CA LEU A 111 1.65 10.54 0.48
C LEU A 111 3.11 10.12 0.33
N ALA A 112 3.99 11.10 0.16
CA ALA A 112 5.42 10.88 0.36
C ALA A 112 5.73 10.76 1.88
N PRO A 113 6.72 9.95 2.28
CA PRO A 113 7.00 9.68 3.71
C PRO A 113 7.40 10.93 4.49
N GLU A 114 8.00 11.94 3.85
CA GLU A 114 8.37 13.23 4.42
C GLU A 114 7.21 14.22 4.54
N ASN A 115 6.03 13.87 4.03
CA ASN A 115 4.91 14.81 3.99
C ASN A 115 4.36 15.12 5.38
N ASN A 116 4.36 16.38 5.77
CA ASN A 116 3.87 16.84 7.06
C ASN A 116 2.37 16.53 7.31
N PHE A 117 1.60 16.28 6.25
CA PHE A 117 0.18 15.89 6.37
C PHE A 117 -0.01 14.57 7.11
N ILE A 118 1.01 13.69 7.16
CA ILE A 118 0.98 12.46 7.97
C ILE A 118 0.63 12.77 9.44
N ARG A 119 1.04 13.91 9.96
CA ARG A 119 0.73 14.33 11.33
C ARG A 119 -0.74 14.69 11.52
N GLN A 120 -1.41 15.11 10.45
CA GLN A 120 -2.82 15.53 10.46
C GLN A 120 -3.80 14.38 10.22
N LEU A 121 -3.33 13.19 9.87
CA LEU A 121 -4.18 12.03 9.59
C LEU A 121 -5.14 11.67 10.74
N SER A 122 -4.81 12.05 11.99
CA SER A 122 -5.69 11.81 13.15
C SER A 122 -7.02 12.56 13.13
N PHE A 123 -7.15 13.57 12.29
CA PHE A 123 -8.41 14.30 12.13
C PHE A 123 -9.39 13.58 11.18
N PHE A 124 -8.98 12.50 10.56
CA PHE A 124 -9.77 11.77 9.55
C PHE A 124 -10.00 10.32 9.96
N THR A 125 -11.07 9.73 9.44
CA THR A 125 -11.34 8.29 9.61
C THR A 125 -10.46 7.49 8.67
N ILE A 126 -9.34 6.97 9.18
CA ILE A 126 -8.42 6.14 8.43
C ILE A 126 -8.86 4.68 8.52
N SER A 127 -8.99 4.02 7.37
CA SER A 127 -9.47 2.63 7.25
C SER A 127 -8.35 1.62 6.98
N LEU A 128 -7.27 2.07 6.33
CA LEU A 128 -6.13 1.25 5.94
C LEU A 128 -4.88 2.13 5.80
N ILE A 129 -3.72 1.61 6.20
CA ILE A 129 -2.42 2.19 5.91
C ILE A 129 -1.62 1.20 5.06
N ALA A 130 -1.25 1.61 3.85
CA ALA A 130 -0.37 0.85 2.97
C ALA A 130 1.00 1.52 2.91
N ILE A 131 2.07 0.75 3.13
CA ILE A 131 3.45 1.22 3.06
C ILE A 131 4.08 0.51 1.87
N ASP A 132 4.17 1.21 0.75
CA ASP A 132 4.81 0.71 -0.46
C ASP A 132 6.32 0.88 -0.38
N GLU A 133 7.06 0.04 -1.10
CA GLU A 133 8.52 -0.05 -1.04
C GLU A 133 9.06 -0.07 0.40
N ALA A 134 8.43 -0.89 1.25
CA ALA A 134 8.72 -0.97 2.67
C ALA A 134 10.18 -1.32 3.00
N HIS A 135 10.95 -1.86 2.03
CA HIS A 135 12.38 -2.10 2.19
C HIS A 135 13.19 -0.82 2.47
N CYS A 136 12.64 0.36 2.10
CA CYS A 136 13.27 1.66 2.37
C CYS A 136 13.45 1.96 3.87
N ILE A 137 12.77 1.23 4.78
CA ILE A 137 12.95 1.40 6.22
C ILE A 137 14.22 0.75 6.75
N SER A 138 14.82 -0.18 6.01
CA SER A 138 15.94 -0.99 6.46
C SER A 138 17.27 -0.44 5.96
N HIS A 139 18.24 -0.31 6.86
CA HIS A 139 19.63 -0.02 6.48
C HIS A 139 20.28 -1.14 5.66
N TRP A 140 19.74 -2.35 5.73
CA TRP A 140 20.17 -3.50 4.93
C TRP A 140 19.53 -3.54 3.54
N GLY A 141 18.52 -2.68 3.31
CA GLY A 141 17.89 -2.50 2.00
C GLY A 141 18.79 -1.69 1.06
N HIS A 142 18.58 -1.86 -0.23
CA HIS A 142 19.36 -1.16 -1.28
C HIS A 142 18.97 0.32 -1.48
N ASP A 143 17.87 0.78 -0.88
CA ASP A 143 17.36 2.17 -0.98
C ASP A 143 16.84 2.64 0.39
N PHE A 144 17.75 2.73 1.37
CA PHE A 144 17.39 3.19 2.71
C PHE A 144 16.99 4.67 2.69
N ARG A 145 15.84 4.97 3.32
CA ARG A 145 15.31 6.33 3.46
C ARG A 145 14.98 6.62 4.93
N PRO A 146 15.69 7.56 5.57
CA PRO A 146 15.47 7.90 6.98
C PRO A 146 14.02 8.29 7.31
N GLU A 147 13.32 8.89 6.36
CA GLU A 147 11.92 9.33 6.50
C GLU A 147 10.98 8.15 6.81
N TYR A 148 11.30 6.94 6.32
CA TYR A 148 10.52 5.73 6.62
C TYR A 148 10.54 5.33 8.09
N LEU A 149 11.58 5.72 8.84
CA LEU A 149 11.64 5.44 10.28
C LEU A 149 10.53 6.18 11.06
N THR A 150 10.06 7.31 10.53
CA THR A 150 8.97 8.08 11.16
C THR A 150 7.63 7.37 11.05
N LEU A 151 7.49 6.41 10.13
CA LEU A 151 6.23 5.70 9.88
C LEU A 151 5.85 4.74 11.02
N ALA A 152 6.80 4.34 11.88
CA ALA A 152 6.51 3.57 13.09
C ALA A 152 5.43 4.25 13.97
N HIS A 153 5.42 5.59 14.01
CA HIS A 153 4.43 6.34 14.76
C HIS A 153 2.99 6.15 14.26
N LEU A 154 2.80 5.77 12.98
CA LEU A 154 1.48 5.53 12.42
C LEU A 154 0.77 4.37 13.12
N LYS A 155 1.48 3.26 13.38
CA LYS A 155 0.88 2.12 14.08
C LYS A 155 0.48 2.45 15.51
N LYS A 156 1.32 3.23 16.22
CA LYS A 156 0.98 3.73 17.56
C LYS A 156 -0.23 4.65 17.56
N LYS A 157 -0.31 5.52 16.55
CA LYS A 157 -1.39 6.51 16.42
C LYS A 157 -2.72 5.85 16.00
N PHE A 158 -2.65 4.79 15.19
CA PHE A 158 -3.80 4.08 14.64
C PHE A 158 -3.76 2.58 14.98
N PRO A 159 -3.83 2.19 16.27
CA PRO A 159 -3.59 0.79 16.69
C PRO A 159 -4.61 -0.21 16.13
N LYS A 160 -5.82 0.26 15.79
CA LYS A 160 -6.92 -0.57 15.24
C LYS A 160 -6.96 -0.60 13.70
N VAL A 161 -6.18 0.25 13.04
CA VAL A 161 -6.12 0.29 11.58
C VAL A 161 -5.10 -0.73 11.10
N PRO A 162 -5.47 -1.61 10.16
CA PRO A 162 -4.51 -2.55 9.59
C PRO A 162 -3.43 -1.83 8.80
N VAL A 163 -2.20 -2.32 8.92
CA VAL A 163 -1.07 -1.87 8.12
C VAL A 163 -0.67 -2.98 7.16
N ILE A 164 -0.57 -2.66 5.88
CA ILE A 164 0.01 -3.54 4.87
C ILE A 164 1.33 -2.96 4.39
N ALA A 165 2.43 -3.68 4.61
CA ALA A 165 3.76 -3.33 4.15
C ALA A 165 4.13 -4.19 2.94
N LEU A 166 4.47 -3.54 1.81
CA LEU A 166 4.73 -4.24 0.55
C LEU A 166 6.12 -3.88 0.02
N THR A 167 6.79 -4.88 -0.55
CA THR A 167 8.05 -4.66 -1.28
C THR A 167 8.25 -5.74 -2.35
N ALA A 168 9.07 -5.43 -3.35
CA ALA A 168 9.50 -6.41 -4.34
C ALA A 168 10.78 -7.16 -3.92
N THR A 169 11.57 -6.56 -3.06
CA THR A 169 12.91 -7.04 -2.67
C THR A 169 13.12 -6.90 -1.18
N ALA A 170 13.37 -8.02 -0.51
CA ALA A 170 13.78 -8.03 0.89
C ALA A 170 14.43 -9.39 1.23
N ASP A 171 15.66 -9.36 1.71
CA ASP A 171 16.29 -10.50 2.32
C ASP A 171 15.73 -10.77 3.73
N LYS A 172 16.27 -11.76 4.43
CA LYS A 172 15.77 -12.12 5.77
C LYS A 172 15.94 -11.01 6.80
N LEU A 173 17.05 -10.26 6.74
CA LEU A 173 17.33 -9.16 7.67
C LEU A 173 16.40 -7.97 7.40
N THR A 174 16.26 -7.58 6.13
CA THR A 174 15.35 -6.52 5.70
C THR A 174 13.90 -6.84 6.10
N ARG A 175 13.43 -8.09 5.95
CA ARG A 175 12.07 -8.50 6.38
C ARG A 175 11.86 -8.32 7.87
N LYS A 176 12.85 -8.73 8.68
CA LYS A 176 12.82 -8.55 10.13
C LYS A 176 12.75 -7.07 10.49
N ASP A 177 13.62 -6.26 9.89
CA ASP A 177 13.64 -4.80 10.07
C ASP A 177 12.29 -4.16 9.74
N ILE A 178 11.66 -4.53 8.62
CA ILE A 178 10.35 -4.00 8.22
C ILE A 178 9.31 -4.27 9.31
N VAL A 179 9.21 -5.51 9.77
CA VAL A 179 8.21 -5.90 10.79
C VAL A 179 8.46 -5.18 12.11
N GLU A 180 9.71 -5.14 12.57
CA GLU A 180 10.08 -4.54 13.85
C GLU A 180 9.97 -3.01 13.82
N LYS A 181 10.54 -2.35 12.80
CA LYS A 181 10.57 -0.88 12.71
C LYS A 181 9.22 -0.26 12.38
N LEU A 182 8.33 -0.97 11.68
CA LEU A 182 6.95 -0.54 11.48
C LEU A 182 6.03 -0.94 12.64
N GLU A 183 6.55 -1.66 13.63
CA GLU A 183 5.79 -2.14 14.80
C GLU A 183 4.53 -2.94 14.41
N LEU A 184 4.64 -3.78 13.37
CA LEU A 184 3.52 -4.59 12.90
C LEU A 184 3.13 -5.63 13.95
N ASN A 185 1.84 -5.71 14.27
CA ASN A 185 1.33 -6.62 15.29
C ASN A 185 1.05 -8.00 14.70
N SER A 186 1.93 -8.98 14.98
CA SER A 186 1.79 -10.37 14.53
C SER A 186 1.35 -10.48 13.07
N PRO A 187 2.09 -9.87 12.12
CA PRO A 187 1.64 -9.71 10.75
C PRO A 187 1.49 -11.06 10.04
N ALA A 188 0.43 -11.19 9.24
CA ALA A 188 0.36 -12.24 8.24
C ALA A 188 1.43 -11.99 7.18
N THR A 189 2.27 -12.99 6.92
CA THR A 189 3.43 -12.86 6.02
C THR A 189 3.22 -13.65 4.74
N PHE A 190 3.31 -12.98 3.60
CA PHE A 190 3.20 -13.56 2.27
C PHE A 190 4.48 -13.33 1.48
N VAL A 191 5.11 -14.40 1.04
CA VAL A 191 6.37 -14.38 0.29
C VAL A 191 6.17 -15.14 -1.01
N SER A 192 5.96 -14.41 -2.09
CA SER A 192 5.87 -14.98 -3.44
C SER A 192 7.23 -14.95 -4.11
N SER A 193 7.79 -16.12 -4.41
CA SER A 193 9.03 -16.23 -5.18
C SER A 193 8.73 -16.35 -6.69
N PHE A 194 9.68 -15.89 -7.52
CA PHE A 194 9.66 -16.07 -8.97
C PHE A 194 10.02 -17.50 -9.43
N ASN A 195 9.93 -18.52 -8.60
CA ASN A 195 10.15 -19.88 -9.06
C ASN A 195 9.08 -20.24 -10.09
N ARG A 196 9.29 -19.82 -11.34
CA ARG A 196 8.74 -20.56 -12.48
C ARG A 196 9.33 -21.95 -12.38
N PRO A 197 8.52 -23.04 -12.43
CA PRO A 197 9.08 -24.36 -12.64
C PRO A 197 9.89 -24.28 -13.94
N ILE A 198 11.20 -24.50 -13.84
CA ILE A 198 12.06 -24.67 -15.00
C ILE A 198 11.49 -25.89 -15.70
N PHE A 199 10.79 -25.66 -16.81
CA PHE A 199 10.45 -26.75 -17.72
C PHE A 199 11.78 -27.35 -18.15
N ALA A 200 12.13 -28.47 -17.57
CA ALA A 200 13.24 -29.30 -18.03
C ALA A 200 12.88 -29.73 -19.45
N THR A 201 13.39 -29.01 -20.44
CA THR A 201 13.41 -29.47 -21.81
C THR A 201 14.30 -30.72 -21.83
N ARG A 202 13.65 -31.90 -21.82
CA ARG A 202 14.32 -33.14 -22.17
C ARG A 202 14.73 -33.01 -23.63
N TRP A 203 16.01 -32.88 -23.84
CA TRP A 203 16.61 -33.14 -25.15
C TRP A 203 16.63 -34.68 -25.32
N THR A 204 15.84 -35.19 -26.23
CA THR A 204 15.97 -36.53 -26.83
C THR A 204 16.80 -36.38 -28.09
#